data_82d5826bdbe3d699527634fd94c2d033
#
_entry.id   82d5826bdbe3d699527634fd94c2d033
#
_cell.length_a   1.000
_cell.length_b   1.000
_cell.length_c   1.000
_cell.angle_alpha   90.00
_cell.angle_beta   90.00
_cell.angle_gamma   90.00
#
_symmetry.space_group_name_H-M   'P 1'
#
loop_
_entity.id
_entity.type
_entity.pdbx_description
1 polymer ?
#
loop_
_entity_poly.entity_id
_entity_poly.type
_entity_poly.pdbx_seq_one_letter_code
_entity_poly.pdbx_strand_id
1 'polypeptide(L)'
;MNIMSHSFFKRIAALLLLSAVLLAALPGCTKRIDTTNEDKYYKTLTEVMDSLPASKHREFDAGMSMIWFYSESDDATNAMLNGKSGKEILAVIEEMKAALPKLDTSSKEAYESSLEKMKAGLPKSKVSTFNDWLKEMPAYRKGNPKIESLNGMTFQKIVENRDFVNSQNPAAQQK
;
A
#
# COMPACT_ATOMS: atom_id res chain seq x y z
N MET A 1 -15.31 2.66 20.85
CA MET A 1 -15.98 1.52 20.19
C MET A 1 -15.16 1.19 18.93
N ASN A 2 -14.18 0.24 19.06
CA ASN A 2 -13.06 0.03 18.12
C ASN A 2 -13.11 -1.38 17.50
N ILE A 3 -14.14 -1.67 16.70
CA ILE A 3 -14.33 -3.04 16.15
C ILE A 3 -14.03 -3.14 14.65
N MET A 4 -13.95 -2.02 13.90
CA MET A 4 -13.85 -2.08 12.44
C MET A 4 -12.44 -2.23 11.87
N SER A 5 -11.39 -1.71 12.52
CA SER A 5 -10.01 -1.77 12.03
C SER A 5 -9.45 -3.21 12.02
N HIS A 6 -9.71 -3.99 13.07
CA HIS A 6 -9.29 -5.40 13.16
C HIS A 6 -9.99 -6.32 12.15
N SER A 7 -11.19 -5.94 11.68
CA SER A 7 -11.98 -6.70 10.73
C SER A 7 -11.45 -6.59 9.29
N PHE A 8 -10.90 -5.44 8.90
CA PHE A 8 -10.41 -5.22 7.54
C PHE A 8 -9.13 -6.04 7.27
N PHE A 9 -8.16 -5.98 8.18
CA PHE A 9 -6.93 -6.79 8.06
C PHE A 9 -7.19 -8.29 8.24
N LYS A 10 -8.12 -8.68 9.13
CA LYS A 10 -8.53 -10.09 9.25
C LYS A 10 -9.22 -10.62 7.99
N ARG A 11 -9.95 -9.79 7.25
CA ARG A 11 -10.58 -10.18 5.97
C ARG A 11 -9.55 -10.32 4.85
N ILE A 12 -8.55 -9.43 4.77
CA ILE A 12 -7.43 -9.56 3.82
C ILE A 12 -6.60 -10.81 4.18
N ALA A 13 -6.29 -11.04 5.46
CA ALA A 13 -5.57 -12.23 5.91
C ALA A 13 -6.36 -13.53 5.68
N ALA A 14 -7.68 -13.52 5.84
CA ALA A 14 -8.54 -14.67 5.59
C ALA A 14 -8.69 -14.99 4.10
N LEU A 15 -8.74 -13.98 3.23
CA LEU A 15 -8.74 -14.15 1.76
C LEU A 15 -7.40 -14.69 1.25
N LEU A 16 -6.28 -14.29 1.89
CA LEU A 16 -4.94 -14.79 1.56
C LEU A 16 -4.77 -16.29 1.86
N LEU A 17 -5.52 -16.84 2.81
CA LEU A 17 -5.48 -18.28 3.14
C LEU A 17 -6.26 -19.14 2.13
N LEU A 18 -7.23 -18.59 1.41
CA LEU A 18 -8.03 -19.35 0.43
C LEU A 18 -7.38 -19.46 -0.95
N SER A 19 -6.48 -18.54 -1.32
CA SER A 19 -5.82 -18.55 -2.65
C SER A 19 -4.59 -19.48 -2.75
N ALA A 20 -4.17 -20.11 -1.65
CA ALA A 20 -2.96 -20.93 -1.58
C ALA A 20 -3.10 -22.34 -2.24
N VAL A 21 -4.27 -22.72 -2.75
CA VAL A 21 -4.53 -24.15 -3.11
C VAL A 21 -4.43 -24.47 -4.59
N LEU A 22 -4.24 -23.51 -5.51
CA LEU A 22 -4.39 -23.81 -6.96
C LEU A 22 -3.17 -23.57 -7.87
N LEU A 23 -1.92 -23.60 -7.37
CA LEU A 23 -0.73 -23.42 -8.23
C LEU A 23 0.37 -24.44 -7.96
N ALA A 24 0.00 -25.71 -7.95
CA ALA A 24 0.98 -26.81 -8.02
C ALA A 24 1.12 -27.26 -9.47
N ALA A 25 2.10 -26.72 -10.22
CA ALA A 25 2.81 -27.44 -11.29
C ALA A 25 3.77 -26.53 -12.04
N LEU A 26 5.03 -26.52 -11.63
CA LEU A 26 6.22 -26.64 -12.50
C LEU A 26 7.44 -26.78 -11.58
N PRO A 27 8.29 -27.80 -11.70
CA PRO A 27 9.51 -27.97 -10.91
C PRO A 27 10.66 -27.16 -11.53
N GLY A 28 10.59 -25.87 -11.49
CA GLY A 28 11.74 -24.97 -11.56
C GLY A 28 11.91 -24.37 -10.19
N CYS A 29 13.14 -24.25 -9.66
CA CYS A 29 13.41 -23.62 -8.36
C CYS A 29 12.83 -22.20 -8.33
N THR A 30 11.57 -22.09 -7.95
CA THR A 30 10.90 -20.79 -7.82
C THR A 30 11.54 -20.05 -6.67
N LYS A 31 12.20 -18.94 -6.95
CA LYS A 31 12.80 -18.08 -5.92
C LYS A 31 11.70 -17.57 -4.98
N ARG A 32 11.96 -17.64 -3.67
CA ARG A 32 11.01 -17.26 -2.62
C ARG A 32 11.68 -16.37 -1.60
N ILE A 33 10.92 -15.45 -1.03
CA ILE A 33 11.39 -14.57 0.04
C ILE A 33 11.68 -15.38 1.30
N ASP A 34 12.83 -15.15 1.93
CA ASP A 34 13.21 -15.64 3.25
C ASP A 34 13.37 -14.48 4.21
N THR A 35 12.42 -14.32 5.14
CA THR A 35 12.40 -13.23 6.12
C THR A 35 13.01 -13.62 7.47
N THR A 36 13.77 -14.72 7.55
CA THR A 36 14.34 -15.20 8.82
C THR A 36 15.41 -14.26 9.41
N ASN A 37 16.06 -13.48 8.60
CA ASN A 37 16.93 -12.35 8.97
C ASN A 37 17.06 -11.36 7.82
N GLU A 38 17.60 -10.18 8.11
CA GLU A 38 17.68 -9.05 7.18
C GLU A 38 18.54 -9.38 5.94
N ASP A 39 19.70 -10.02 6.11
CA ASP A 39 20.58 -10.38 5.00
C ASP A 39 19.90 -11.33 4.01
N LYS A 40 19.23 -12.36 4.54
CA LYS A 40 18.47 -13.29 3.71
C LYS A 40 17.28 -12.61 3.02
N TYR A 41 16.60 -11.71 3.74
CA TYR A 41 15.49 -10.95 3.17
C TYR A 41 15.93 -10.18 1.93
N TYR A 42 16.95 -9.32 2.05
CA TYR A 42 17.41 -8.51 0.91
C TYR A 42 17.97 -9.36 -0.23
N LYS A 43 18.72 -10.41 0.09
CA LYS A 43 19.24 -11.34 -0.92
C LYS A 43 18.11 -12.02 -1.68
N THR A 44 17.14 -12.60 -0.98
CA THR A 44 16.04 -13.34 -1.62
C THR A 44 15.04 -12.41 -2.30
N LEU A 45 14.85 -11.19 -1.80
CA LEU A 45 14.04 -10.16 -2.47
C LEU A 45 14.61 -9.83 -3.86
N THR A 46 15.93 -9.60 -3.95
CA THR A 46 16.61 -9.36 -5.22
C THR A 46 16.46 -10.56 -6.15
N GLU A 47 16.71 -11.79 -5.66
CA GLU A 47 16.56 -13.01 -6.46
C GLU A 47 15.12 -13.23 -6.96
N VAL A 48 14.12 -12.89 -6.15
CA VAL A 48 12.70 -12.95 -6.52
C VAL A 48 12.38 -11.91 -7.59
N MET A 49 12.84 -10.68 -7.43
CA MET A 49 12.65 -9.63 -8.42
C MET A 49 13.30 -10.00 -9.76
N ASP A 50 14.55 -10.47 -9.76
CA ASP A 50 15.29 -10.88 -10.95
C ASP A 50 14.65 -12.08 -11.67
N SER A 51 13.87 -12.89 -10.95
CA SER A 51 13.10 -14.01 -11.52
C SER A 51 11.84 -13.56 -12.28
N LEU A 52 11.44 -12.31 -12.12
CA LEU A 52 10.29 -11.72 -12.82
C LEU A 52 10.71 -11.17 -14.20
N PRO A 53 9.78 -11.13 -15.16
CA PRO A 53 10.02 -10.37 -16.42
C PRO A 53 10.34 -8.90 -16.11
N ALA A 54 11.29 -8.30 -16.82
CA ALA A 54 11.69 -6.90 -16.62
C ALA A 54 10.52 -5.90 -16.66
N SER A 55 9.49 -6.20 -17.47
CA SER A 55 8.25 -5.41 -17.53
C SER A 55 7.46 -5.39 -16.21
N LYS A 56 7.73 -6.32 -15.29
CA LYS A 56 7.07 -6.42 -13.99
C LYS A 56 7.88 -5.83 -12.83
N HIS A 57 9.15 -5.49 -13.02
CA HIS A 57 10.01 -4.96 -11.95
C HIS A 57 9.43 -3.70 -11.34
N ARG A 58 9.04 -2.71 -12.17
CA ARG A 58 8.43 -1.46 -11.66
C ARG A 58 7.13 -1.67 -10.90
N GLU A 59 6.31 -2.61 -11.34
CA GLU A 59 5.06 -2.97 -10.66
C GLU A 59 5.35 -3.64 -9.31
N PHE A 60 6.35 -4.50 -9.28
CA PHE A 60 6.80 -5.17 -8.06
C PHE A 60 7.33 -4.17 -7.04
N ASP A 61 8.25 -3.28 -7.41
CA ASP A 61 8.83 -2.25 -6.52
C ASP A 61 7.74 -1.33 -5.95
N ALA A 62 6.87 -0.80 -6.80
CA ALA A 62 5.77 0.06 -6.35
C ALA A 62 4.80 -0.70 -5.42
N GLY A 63 4.58 -1.98 -5.68
CA GLY A 63 3.75 -2.83 -4.85
C GLY A 63 4.40 -3.17 -3.52
N MET A 64 5.71 -3.41 -3.49
CA MET A 64 6.46 -3.60 -2.24
C MET A 64 6.38 -2.36 -1.36
N SER A 65 6.58 -1.15 -1.93
CA SER A 65 6.38 0.12 -1.21
C SER A 65 4.98 0.24 -0.62
N MET A 66 3.94 -0.21 -1.36
CA MET A 66 2.57 -0.23 -0.87
C MET A 66 2.38 -1.22 0.29
N ILE A 67 2.92 -2.43 0.19
CA ILE A 67 2.88 -3.42 1.28
C ILE A 67 3.49 -2.84 2.55
N TRP A 68 4.70 -2.24 2.46
CA TRP A 68 5.36 -1.59 3.58
C TRP A 68 4.56 -0.42 4.16
N PHE A 69 3.96 0.40 3.30
CA PHE A 69 3.20 1.57 3.75
C PHE A 69 1.96 1.18 4.57
N TYR A 70 1.27 0.10 4.16
CA TYR A 70 0.01 -0.34 4.78
C TYR A 70 0.20 -1.45 5.81
N SER A 71 1.40 -1.91 6.08
CA SER A 71 1.68 -2.88 7.15
C SER A 71 1.70 -2.21 8.52
N GLU A 72 1.20 -2.92 9.54
CA GLU A 72 1.21 -2.45 10.94
C GLU A 72 2.61 -2.45 11.54
N SER A 73 3.48 -3.37 11.09
CA SER A 73 4.86 -3.54 11.56
C SER A 73 5.69 -4.32 10.55
N ASP A 74 7.01 -4.33 10.75
CA ASP A 74 7.95 -5.15 9.98
C ASP A 74 7.62 -6.64 10.12
N ASP A 75 7.24 -7.10 11.31
CA ASP A 75 6.82 -8.48 11.53
C ASP A 75 5.59 -8.85 10.71
N ALA A 76 4.63 -7.94 10.60
CA ALA A 76 3.44 -8.16 9.77
C ALA A 76 3.81 -8.25 8.28
N THR A 77 4.71 -7.39 7.81
CA THR A 77 5.26 -7.44 6.44
C THR A 77 6.00 -8.75 6.21
N ASN A 78 6.89 -9.12 7.12
CA ASN A 78 7.67 -10.34 7.04
C ASN A 78 6.77 -11.58 6.98
N ALA A 79 5.75 -11.65 7.84
CA ALA A 79 4.78 -12.74 7.83
C ALA A 79 3.98 -12.82 6.50
N MET A 80 3.69 -11.66 5.89
CA MET A 80 2.99 -11.59 4.60
C MET A 80 3.87 -12.06 3.44
N LEU A 81 5.16 -11.79 3.47
CA LEU A 81 6.10 -12.03 2.36
C LEU A 81 6.82 -13.37 2.45
N ASN A 82 7.03 -13.91 3.66
CA ASN A 82 7.83 -15.12 3.88
C ASN A 82 7.32 -16.29 3.05
N GLY A 83 8.24 -16.95 2.36
CA GLY A 83 7.95 -18.11 1.51
C GLY A 83 7.23 -17.79 0.20
N LYS A 84 6.93 -16.52 -0.13
CA LYS A 84 6.26 -16.14 -1.38
C LYS A 84 7.24 -15.96 -2.53
N SER A 85 6.80 -16.38 -3.71
CA SER A 85 7.44 -16.10 -4.99
C SER A 85 7.03 -14.71 -5.51
N GLY A 86 7.77 -14.17 -6.49
CA GLY A 86 7.44 -12.91 -7.14
C GLY A 86 6.02 -12.87 -7.73
N LYS A 87 5.56 -13.98 -8.31
CA LYS A 87 4.20 -14.10 -8.85
C LYS A 87 3.13 -14.03 -7.75
N GLU A 88 3.37 -14.70 -6.61
CA GLU A 88 2.46 -14.68 -5.47
C GLU A 88 2.44 -13.28 -4.81
N ILE A 89 3.58 -12.58 -4.77
CA ILE A 89 3.64 -11.20 -4.28
C ILE A 89 2.89 -10.24 -5.21
N LEU A 90 3.04 -10.37 -6.54
CA LEU A 90 2.28 -9.58 -7.48
C LEU A 90 0.77 -9.79 -7.34
N ALA A 91 0.31 -11.01 -7.05
CA ALA A 91 -1.10 -11.29 -6.77
C ALA A 91 -1.57 -10.56 -5.49
N VAL A 92 -0.78 -10.61 -4.41
CA VAL A 92 -1.07 -9.85 -3.17
C VAL A 92 -1.16 -8.34 -3.45
N ILE A 93 -0.25 -7.80 -4.27
CA ILE A 93 -0.24 -6.40 -4.67
C ILE A 93 -1.54 -6.02 -5.40
N GLU A 94 -2.00 -6.83 -6.34
CA GLU A 94 -3.24 -6.58 -7.07
C GLU A 94 -4.48 -6.64 -6.15
N GLU A 95 -4.54 -7.63 -5.24
CA GLU A 95 -5.61 -7.72 -4.24
C GLU A 95 -5.63 -6.48 -3.34
N MET A 96 -4.46 -6.02 -2.86
CA MET A 96 -4.35 -4.80 -2.07
C MET A 96 -4.79 -3.57 -2.86
N LYS A 97 -4.35 -3.40 -4.11
CA LYS A 97 -4.76 -2.28 -4.99
C LYS A 97 -6.28 -2.22 -5.17
N ALA A 98 -6.93 -3.38 -5.28
CA ALA A 98 -8.37 -3.47 -5.42
C ALA A 98 -9.12 -3.14 -4.12
N ALA A 99 -8.56 -3.53 -2.97
CA ALA A 99 -9.18 -3.38 -1.65
C ALA A 99 -8.94 -2.01 -1.00
N LEU A 100 -7.85 -1.30 -1.36
CA LEU A 100 -7.51 -0.03 -0.74
C LEU A 100 -8.51 1.07 -1.08
N PRO A 101 -9.00 1.81 -0.08
CA PRO A 101 -9.89 2.95 -0.29
C PRO A 101 -9.20 4.04 -1.13
N LYS A 102 -9.96 4.60 -2.06
CA LYS A 102 -9.56 5.72 -2.90
C LYS A 102 -10.40 6.93 -2.59
N LEU A 103 -9.81 8.11 -2.69
CA LEU A 103 -10.52 9.37 -2.50
C LEU A 103 -11.54 9.56 -3.64
N ASP A 104 -12.78 9.86 -3.28
CA ASP A 104 -13.85 10.17 -4.22
C ASP A 104 -14.24 11.65 -4.06
N THR A 105 -13.97 12.46 -5.06
CA THR A 105 -14.21 13.89 -5.04
C THR A 105 -15.46 14.32 -5.83
N SER A 106 -16.31 13.36 -6.19
CA SER A 106 -17.50 13.59 -7.04
C SER A 106 -18.59 14.42 -6.33
N SER A 107 -18.71 14.29 -5.00
CA SER A 107 -19.58 15.11 -4.14
C SER A 107 -18.96 15.30 -2.77
N LYS A 108 -19.52 16.21 -1.96
CA LYS A 108 -19.07 16.42 -0.58
C LYS A 108 -19.25 15.16 0.27
N GLU A 109 -20.38 14.49 0.13
CA GLU A 109 -20.73 13.29 0.87
C GLU A 109 -19.81 12.12 0.48
N ALA A 110 -19.51 11.97 -0.83
CA ALA A 110 -18.57 10.97 -1.33
C ALA A 110 -17.15 11.24 -0.81
N TYR A 111 -16.73 12.50 -0.82
CA TYR A 111 -15.42 12.93 -0.29
C TYR A 111 -15.29 12.59 1.19
N GLU A 112 -16.23 13.02 2.04
CA GLU A 112 -16.21 12.75 3.48
C GLU A 112 -16.27 11.24 3.77
N SER A 113 -17.14 10.49 3.09
CA SER A 113 -17.23 9.03 3.22
C SER A 113 -15.95 8.32 2.81
N SER A 114 -15.29 8.77 1.75
CA SER A 114 -14.01 8.18 1.30
C SER A 114 -12.87 8.47 2.26
N LEU A 115 -12.82 9.66 2.88
CA LEU A 115 -11.86 9.99 3.93
C LEU A 115 -11.99 9.07 5.15
N GLU A 116 -13.22 8.82 5.62
CA GLU A 116 -13.46 7.89 6.73
C GLU A 116 -13.02 6.46 6.40
N LYS A 117 -13.31 5.98 5.18
CA LYS A 117 -12.84 4.67 4.72
C LYS A 117 -11.32 4.59 4.64
N MET A 118 -10.66 5.66 4.11
CA MET A 118 -9.21 5.72 4.05
C MET A 118 -8.60 5.65 5.44
N LYS A 119 -9.08 6.49 6.38
CA LYS A 119 -8.60 6.49 7.76
C LYS A 119 -8.79 5.13 8.46
N ALA A 120 -9.94 4.50 8.25
CA ALA A 120 -10.25 3.17 8.83
C ALA A 120 -9.36 2.05 8.25
N GLY A 121 -8.84 2.22 7.04
CA GLY A 121 -7.94 1.26 6.37
C GLY A 121 -6.46 1.50 6.64
N LEU A 122 -6.08 2.53 7.41
CA LEU A 122 -4.68 2.83 7.71
C LEU A 122 -4.14 2.06 8.90
N PRO A 123 -2.84 1.68 8.88
CA PRO A 123 -2.11 1.28 10.08
C PRO A 123 -2.13 2.39 11.14
N LYS A 124 -2.09 2.01 12.40
CA LYS A 124 -2.10 2.99 13.52
C LYS A 124 -0.96 4.01 13.40
N SER A 125 0.20 3.56 12.96
CA SER A 125 1.38 4.41 12.72
C SER A 125 1.17 5.50 11.66
N LYS A 126 0.18 5.35 10.76
CA LYS A 126 -0.12 6.30 9.68
C LYS A 126 -1.28 7.23 9.98
N VAL A 127 -2.03 6.98 11.06
CA VAL A 127 -3.22 7.80 11.39
C VAL A 127 -2.83 9.25 11.74
N SER A 128 -1.72 9.48 12.44
CA SER A 128 -1.24 10.84 12.71
C SER A 128 -0.90 11.59 11.42
N THR A 129 -0.15 10.96 10.52
CA THR A 129 0.19 11.52 9.20
C THR A 129 -1.06 11.87 8.39
N PHE A 130 -2.08 11.01 8.44
CA PHE A 130 -3.36 11.28 7.80
C PHE A 130 -4.08 12.50 8.40
N ASN A 131 -4.14 12.58 9.72
CA ASN A 131 -4.78 13.73 10.40
C ASN A 131 -4.04 15.04 10.13
N ASP A 132 -2.71 15.02 10.07
CA ASP A 132 -1.90 16.20 9.74
C ASP A 132 -2.11 16.64 8.29
N TRP A 133 -2.15 15.69 7.37
CA TRP A 133 -2.52 15.97 5.97
C TRP A 133 -3.92 16.61 5.87
N LEU A 134 -4.92 16.09 6.61
CA LEU A 134 -6.27 16.67 6.61
C LEU A 134 -6.32 18.14 7.07
N LYS A 135 -5.47 18.54 8.02
CA LYS A 135 -5.38 19.94 8.47
C LYS A 135 -4.89 20.90 7.38
N GLU A 136 -4.07 20.38 6.46
CA GLU A 136 -3.52 21.14 5.33
C GLU A 136 -4.48 21.22 4.14
N MET A 137 -5.52 20.38 4.13
CA MET A 137 -6.48 20.34 3.05
C MET A 137 -7.50 21.48 3.15
N PRO A 138 -7.84 22.14 2.03
CA PRO A 138 -8.93 23.10 2.00
C PRO A 138 -10.25 22.39 2.27
N ALA A 139 -11.23 23.15 2.79
CA ALA A 139 -12.59 22.66 2.87
C ALA A 139 -13.09 22.20 1.49
N TYR A 140 -13.86 21.12 1.46
CA TYR A 140 -14.40 20.59 0.20
C TYR A 140 -15.18 21.71 -0.53
N ARG A 141 -14.81 21.90 -1.80
CA ARG A 141 -15.51 22.76 -2.75
C ARG A 141 -15.42 22.14 -4.14
N LYS A 142 -16.55 21.88 -4.75
CA LYS A 142 -16.62 21.38 -6.12
C LYS A 142 -15.89 22.33 -7.07
N GLY A 143 -15.08 21.83 -7.97
CA GLY A 143 -14.24 22.63 -8.87
C GLY A 143 -12.94 23.13 -8.24
N ASN A 144 -12.62 22.78 -6.98
CA ASN A 144 -11.32 23.09 -6.40
C ASN A 144 -10.25 22.16 -6.99
N PRO A 145 -9.29 22.67 -7.80
CA PRO A 145 -8.33 21.85 -8.52
C PRO A 145 -7.42 21.05 -7.57
N LYS A 146 -7.12 21.57 -6.37
CA LYS A 146 -6.34 20.86 -5.36
C LYS A 146 -7.07 19.62 -4.84
N ILE A 147 -8.39 19.66 -4.71
CA ILE A 147 -9.20 18.52 -4.29
C ILE A 147 -9.41 17.56 -5.45
N GLU A 148 -9.80 18.06 -6.61
CA GLU A 148 -10.10 17.23 -7.79
C GLU A 148 -8.89 16.45 -8.31
N SER A 149 -7.68 17.02 -8.18
CA SER A 149 -6.44 16.33 -8.56
C SER A 149 -6.16 15.06 -7.74
N LEU A 150 -6.80 14.91 -6.57
CA LEU A 150 -6.62 13.74 -5.68
C LEU A 150 -7.64 12.63 -5.97
N ASN A 151 -8.59 12.85 -6.88
CA ASN A 151 -9.64 11.87 -7.18
C ASN A 151 -9.05 10.52 -7.61
N GLY A 152 -9.55 9.44 -7.03
CA GLY A 152 -9.10 8.08 -7.33
C GLY A 152 -7.75 7.69 -6.72
N MET A 153 -7.11 8.58 -5.93
CA MET A 153 -5.84 8.28 -5.27
C MET A 153 -6.04 7.51 -3.95
N THR A 154 -5.15 6.58 -3.65
CA THR A 154 -4.98 6.02 -2.31
C THR A 154 -4.20 6.99 -1.43
N PHE A 155 -4.27 6.83 -0.09
CA PHE A 155 -3.55 7.72 0.82
C PHE A 155 -2.03 7.67 0.62
N GLN A 156 -1.44 6.51 0.36
CA GLN A 156 -0.03 6.41 0.02
C GLN A 156 0.34 7.32 -1.16
N LYS A 157 -0.40 7.26 -2.26
CA LYS A 157 -0.13 8.10 -3.44
C LYS A 157 -0.27 9.59 -3.14
N ILE A 158 -1.21 9.96 -2.28
CA ILE A 158 -1.36 11.35 -1.84
C ILE A 158 -0.12 11.82 -1.07
N VAL A 159 0.41 11.00 -0.16
CA VAL A 159 1.63 11.30 0.60
C VAL A 159 2.84 11.38 -0.31
N GLU A 160 3.04 10.41 -1.20
CA GLU A 160 4.14 10.39 -2.17
C GLU A 160 4.14 11.64 -3.07
N ASN A 161 2.96 12.05 -3.56
CA ASN A 161 2.84 13.27 -4.38
C ASN A 161 3.14 14.54 -3.58
N ARG A 162 2.71 14.62 -2.31
CA ARG A 162 3.01 15.74 -1.42
C ARG A 162 4.51 15.87 -1.19
N ASP A 163 5.16 14.78 -0.87
CA ASP A 163 6.60 14.74 -0.58
C ASP A 163 7.42 15.07 -1.84
N PHE A 164 6.99 14.62 -3.02
CA PHE A 164 7.59 15.00 -4.29
C PHE A 164 7.46 16.52 -4.55
N VAL A 165 6.27 17.10 -4.39
CA VAL A 165 6.05 18.54 -4.59
C VAL A 165 6.88 19.37 -3.59
N ASN A 166 6.96 18.94 -2.32
CA ASN A 166 7.76 19.61 -1.31
C ASN A 166 9.26 19.53 -1.62
N SER A 167 9.75 18.40 -2.14
CA SER A 167 11.16 18.23 -2.53
C SER A 167 11.57 19.12 -3.71
N GLN A 168 10.63 19.49 -4.57
CA GLN A 168 10.86 20.41 -5.70
C GLN A 168 10.79 21.90 -5.30
N ASN A 169 10.37 22.21 -4.07
CA ASN A 169 10.25 23.58 -3.60
C ASN A 169 11.47 23.98 -2.72
N PRO A 170 12.46 24.73 -3.25
CA PRO A 170 13.67 25.07 -2.50
C PRO A 170 13.41 25.90 -1.25
N ALA A 171 12.27 26.59 -1.15
CA ALA A 171 11.88 27.37 0.04
C ALA A 171 11.41 26.47 1.21
N ALA A 172 11.05 25.22 0.97
CA ALA A 172 10.63 24.28 2.03
C ALA A 172 11.84 23.60 2.73
N GLN A 173 13.04 23.70 2.17
CA GLN A 173 14.25 23.05 2.68
C GLN A 173 15.04 23.92 3.68
N GLN A 174 14.56 25.14 3.98
CA GLN A 174 15.25 26.10 4.85
C GLN A 174 14.58 26.32 6.22
N LYS A 175 13.83 25.35 6.72
CA LYS A 175 13.28 25.41 8.09
C LYS A 175 13.82 24.34 8.99
#